data_91996a8a4710d1da68971d59cdf6a0db
#
_entry.id   91996a8a4710d1da68971d59cdf6a0db
#
_cell.length_a   1.000
_cell.length_b   1.000
_cell.length_c   1.000
_cell.angle_alpha   90.00
_cell.angle_beta   90.00
_cell.angle_gamma   90.00
#
_symmetry.space_group_name_H-M   'P 1'
#
loop_
_entity.id
_entity.type
_entity.pdbx_description
1 polymer ?
#
loop_
_entity_poly.entity_id
_entity_poly.type
_entity_poly.pdbx_seq_one_letter_code
_entity_poly.pdbx_strand_id
1 'polypeptide(L)'
;MLSTPSELDVAVAIPAPGRVYRGHHILEAVPLTVLGSRVLVIGGERSLTVAEPALKRNWARDPHTQIHWTTYGVDCSESELRRLQALAIEEAITGILGVGGGKALDTAKLVAHRLRLPIVTVPTSAATCAAWSALSNVYSDTGAFERDVVLDKAPDALILDYELIRQAPPRTLVAGIGDALAKWYESSVSSGASEDALVIAAVQQARVLRDLLLQGSLAALQEPGGVAWKQVVDACICLAGIVGGMGGAKCRTVAAHAVHNGLTHLLGQRATLHGEKVAFGILAQLRLEEILQGSQLALAARTQLMELYRQVGLPLNLRDLHLAHLGSAELLQAAQVACQADSDIHHLPFPVSPEALLVALTTTDLTGATPATPKL
;
A
#
# COMPACT_ATOMS: atom_id res chain seq x y z
N MET A 1 -13.35 50.07 8.55
CA MET A 1 -13.56 48.69 9.02
C MET A 1 -12.70 47.79 8.15
N LEU A 2 -11.56 47.36 8.65
CA LEU A 2 -10.72 46.37 7.96
C LEU A 2 -11.35 45.00 8.20
N SER A 3 -11.75 44.35 7.12
CA SER A 3 -12.24 42.97 7.18
C SER A 3 -11.19 42.07 7.85
N THR A 4 -11.61 41.33 8.87
CA THR A 4 -10.83 40.21 9.41
C THR A 4 -10.45 39.27 8.28
N PRO A 5 -9.20 38.76 8.20
CA PRO A 5 -8.86 37.71 7.25
C PRO A 5 -9.69 36.48 7.58
N SER A 6 -10.74 36.25 6.79
CA SER A 6 -11.47 35.01 6.80
C SER A 6 -10.58 33.94 6.14
N GLU A 7 -10.44 32.82 6.81
CA GLU A 7 -9.93 31.56 6.32
C GLU A 7 -8.51 31.65 5.75
N LEU A 8 -7.53 31.34 6.58
CA LEU A 8 -6.23 30.87 6.12
C LEU A 8 -6.52 29.66 5.21
N ASP A 9 -6.34 29.85 3.91
CA ASP A 9 -6.22 28.73 2.98
C ASP A 9 -5.16 27.79 3.55
N VAL A 10 -5.61 26.65 4.05
CA VAL A 10 -4.70 25.63 4.54
C VAL A 10 -3.88 25.19 3.33
N ALA A 11 -2.57 25.43 3.35
CA ALA A 11 -1.69 25.01 2.29
C ALA A 11 -1.84 23.50 2.09
N VAL A 12 -2.46 23.08 0.99
CA VAL A 12 -2.57 21.67 0.64
C VAL A 12 -1.22 21.23 0.09
N ALA A 13 -0.46 20.50 0.92
CA ALA A 13 0.76 19.87 0.44
C ALA A 13 0.41 18.63 -0.39
N ILE A 14 0.97 18.52 -1.60
CA ILE A 14 0.96 17.27 -2.37
C ILE A 14 2.22 16.49 -1.97
N PRO A 15 2.14 15.47 -1.12
CA PRO A 15 3.31 14.76 -0.66
C PRO A 15 3.88 13.88 -1.78
N ALA A 16 5.13 14.15 -2.13
CA ALA A 16 5.96 13.33 -3.01
C ALA A 16 7.37 13.25 -2.44
N PRO A 17 8.16 12.20 -2.75
CA PRO A 17 9.56 12.16 -2.38
C PRO A 17 10.31 13.37 -2.91
N GLY A 18 11.21 13.95 -2.10
CA GLY A 18 12.01 15.09 -2.50
C GLY A 18 12.87 14.81 -3.73
N ARG A 19 13.34 13.56 -3.87
CA ARG A 19 14.04 13.04 -5.06
C ARG A 19 13.66 11.60 -5.33
N VAL A 20 13.57 11.23 -6.60
CA VAL A 20 13.37 9.84 -7.04
C VAL A 20 14.53 9.42 -7.92
N TYR A 21 15.31 8.45 -7.46
CA TYR A 21 16.35 7.82 -8.24
C TYR A 21 15.85 6.46 -8.69
N ARG A 22 15.93 6.15 -9.97
CA ARG A 22 15.54 4.85 -10.49
C ARG A 22 16.51 4.34 -11.55
N GLY A 23 16.82 3.06 -11.51
CA GLY A 23 17.76 2.45 -12.45
C GLY A 23 18.27 1.09 -12.01
N HIS A 24 19.23 0.57 -12.73
CA HIS A 24 19.92 -0.66 -12.39
C HIS A 24 21.17 -0.34 -11.56
N HIS A 25 21.41 -1.07 -10.46
CA HIS A 25 22.55 -0.88 -9.56
C HIS A 25 22.71 0.56 -9.05
N ILE A 26 21.60 1.33 -9.01
CA ILE A 26 21.66 2.74 -8.70
C ILE A 26 21.95 2.99 -7.22
N LEU A 27 21.58 2.05 -6.34
CA LEU A 27 21.86 2.12 -4.91
C LEU A 27 23.35 2.25 -4.62
N GLU A 28 24.22 1.71 -5.48
CA GLU A 28 25.68 1.81 -5.34
C GLU A 28 26.22 3.21 -5.60
N ALA A 29 25.46 4.07 -6.30
CA ALA A 29 25.96 5.35 -6.82
C ALA A 29 25.27 6.58 -6.26
N VAL A 30 24.03 6.46 -5.78
CA VAL A 30 23.24 7.59 -5.28
C VAL A 30 23.85 8.17 -4.00
N PRO A 31 24.07 9.49 -3.91
CA PRO A 31 24.55 10.12 -2.68
C PRO A 31 23.54 9.98 -1.54
N LEU A 32 24.00 9.48 -0.38
CA LEU A 32 23.19 9.34 0.83
C LEU A 32 23.46 10.46 1.85
N THR A 33 24.12 11.53 1.43
CA THR A 33 24.57 12.65 2.29
C THR A 33 23.45 13.36 3.04
N VAL A 34 22.20 13.27 2.54
CA VAL A 34 21.02 13.80 3.23
C VAL A 34 20.78 13.14 4.60
N LEU A 35 21.28 11.93 4.82
CA LEU A 35 21.16 11.19 6.08
C LEU A 35 22.16 11.62 7.16
N GLY A 36 23.14 12.47 6.81
CA GLY A 36 24.20 12.87 7.73
C GLY A 36 25.24 11.78 7.97
N SER A 37 25.94 11.87 9.12
CA SER A 37 27.12 11.04 9.40
C SER A 37 26.85 9.79 10.24
N ARG A 38 25.67 9.64 10.83
CA ARG A 38 25.27 8.48 11.65
C ARG A 38 23.94 7.97 11.17
N VAL A 39 23.98 6.89 10.40
CA VAL A 39 22.79 6.36 9.67
C VAL A 39 22.29 5.08 10.32
N LEU A 40 21.00 5.05 10.65
CA LEU A 40 20.31 3.82 11.06
C LEU A 40 19.63 3.19 9.85
N VAL A 41 20.08 1.99 9.48
CA VAL A 41 19.47 1.18 8.42
C VAL A 41 18.45 0.25 9.04
N ILE A 42 17.18 0.46 8.70
CA ILE A 42 16.04 -0.32 9.22
C ILE A 42 15.47 -1.19 8.08
N GLY A 43 15.40 -2.50 8.27
CA GLY A 43 14.84 -3.40 7.26
C GLY A 43 14.45 -4.76 7.81
N GLY A 44 13.92 -5.64 6.97
CA GLY A 44 13.76 -7.05 7.29
C GLY A 44 15.06 -7.82 7.00
N GLU A 45 15.32 -8.92 7.68
CA GLU A 45 16.57 -9.69 7.52
C GLU A 45 16.93 -9.98 6.07
N ARG A 46 15.98 -10.53 5.28
CA ARG A 46 16.19 -10.82 3.86
C ARG A 46 16.49 -9.58 3.04
N SER A 47 15.75 -8.49 3.30
CA SER A 47 15.92 -7.23 2.57
C SER A 47 17.28 -6.61 2.85
N LEU A 48 17.71 -6.63 4.11
CA LEU A 48 19.05 -6.16 4.51
C LEU A 48 20.13 -6.99 3.85
N THR A 49 20.04 -8.33 3.91
CA THR A 49 21.00 -9.24 3.28
C THR A 49 21.16 -8.95 1.78
N VAL A 50 20.06 -8.71 1.07
CA VAL A 50 20.09 -8.44 -0.38
C VAL A 50 20.66 -7.06 -0.71
N ALA A 51 20.35 -6.04 0.11
CA ALA A 51 20.78 -4.66 -0.14
C ALA A 51 22.22 -4.37 0.38
N GLU A 52 22.69 -5.11 1.38
CA GLU A 52 23.97 -4.87 2.07
C GLU A 52 25.18 -4.75 1.12
N PRO A 53 25.37 -5.62 0.09
CA PRO A 53 26.51 -5.51 -0.80
C PRO A 53 26.53 -4.17 -1.57
N ALA A 54 25.37 -3.72 -2.06
CA ALA A 54 25.26 -2.44 -2.78
C ALA A 54 25.48 -1.25 -1.85
N LEU A 55 24.94 -1.29 -0.64
CA LEU A 55 25.13 -0.27 0.38
C LEU A 55 26.57 -0.18 0.85
N LYS A 56 27.26 -1.31 1.07
CA LYS A 56 28.68 -1.32 1.40
C LYS A 56 29.52 -0.66 0.31
N ARG A 57 29.23 -0.93 -0.98
CA ARG A 57 29.91 -0.25 -2.09
C ARG A 57 29.60 1.24 -2.13
N ASN A 58 28.38 1.63 -1.82
CA ASN A 58 28.01 3.04 -1.73
C ASN A 58 28.83 3.77 -0.65
N TRP A 59 28.79 3.28 0.58
CA TRP A 59 29.45 3.91 1.72
C TRP A 59 30.97 3.79 1.74
N ALA A 60 31.58 2.88 0.96
CA ALA A 60 33.02 2.87 0.76
C ALA A 60 33.57 4.18 0.17
N ARG A 61 32.68 5.03 -0.40
CA ARG A 61 33.01 6.36 -0.93
C ARG A 61 32.97 7.46 0.15
N ASP A 62 32.34 7.18 1.28
CA ASP A 62 32.27 8.08 2.43
C ASP A 62 32.60 7.33 3.72
N PRO A 63 33.90 7.15 4.02
CA PRO A 63 34.35 6.34 5.15
C PRO A 63 34.08 7.00 6.52
N HIS A 64 33.63 8.25 6.54
CA HIS A 64 33.28 8.97 7.78
C HIS A 64 31.86 8.69 8.25
N THR A 65 31.00 8.13 7.41
CA THR A 65 29.63 7.78 7.79
C THR A 65 29.62 6.49 8.62
N GLN A 66 29.05 6.60 9.83
CA GLN A 66 28.83 5.46 10.73
C GLN A 66 27.47 4.81 10.43
N ILE A 67 27.44 3.51 10.27
CA ILE A 67 26.25 2.76 9.86
C ILE A 67 25.83 1.79 10.95
N HIS A 68 24.61 1.95 11.42
CA HIS A 68 23.99 1.06 12.39
C HIS A 68 22.90 0.24 11.68
N TRP A 69 23.01 -1.09 11.70
CA TRP A 69 22.07 -2.00 11.07
C TRP A 69 21.10 -2.57 12.09
N THR A 70 19.81 -2.57 11.81
CA THR A 70 18.82 -3.18 12.68
C THR A 70 17.62 -3.72 11.89
N THR A 71 16.98 -4.75 12.43
CA THR A 71 15.69 -5.24 11.92
C THR A 71 14.53 -4.47 12.57
N TYR A 72 13.39 -4.43 11.87
CA TYR A 72 12.16 -3.79 12.37
C TYR A 72 11.23 -4.77 13.12
N GLY A 73 11.69 -5.99 13.38
CA GLY A 73 10.85 -7.04 13.95
C GLY A 73 9.95 -7.69 12.90
N VAL A 74 8.68 -7.89 13.22
CA VAL A 74 7.72 -8.62 12.36
C VAL A 74 6.70 -7.67 11.72
N ASP A 75 6.25 -6.66 12.46
CA ASP A 75 5.23 -5.70 12.04
C ASP A 75 5.63 -4.27 12.41
N CYS A 76 5.04 -3.28 11.74
CA CYS A 76 5.14 -1.89 12.15
C CYS A 76 4.24 -1.67 13.37
N SER A 77 4.70 -2.09 14.55
CA SER A 77 3.95 -2.01 15.80
C SER A 77 4.50 -0.96 16.76
N GLU A 78 3.67 -0.52 17.71
CA GLU A 78 4.08 0.48 18.69
C GLU A 78 5.23 0.01 19.59
N SER A 79 5.35 -1.29 19.85
CA SER A 79 6.47 -1.88 20.60
C SER A 79 7.77 -1.73 19.82
N GLU A 80 7.78 -2.07 18.53
CA GLU A 80 8.94 -1.95 17.65
C GLU A 80 9.33 -0.49 17.37
N LEU A 81 8.34 0.37 17.18
CA LEU A 81 8.59 1.81 16.99
C LEU A 81 9.30 2.41 18.20
N ARG A 82 8.85 2.09 19.42
CA ARG A 82 9.52 2.56 20.66
C ARG A 82 10.94 2.03 20.78
N ARG A 83 11.17 0.74 20.49
CA ARG A 83 12.50 0.12 20.51
C ARG A 83 13.46 0.82 19.56
N LEU A 84 13.02 1.06 18.31
CA LEU A 84 13.85 1.70 17.29
C LEU A 84 14.11 3.19 17.56
N GLN A 85 13.13 3.89 18.15
CA GLN A 85 13.34 5.28 18.58
C GLN A 85 14.39 5.37 19.71
N ALA A 86 14.32 4.48 20.70
CA ALA A 86 15.30 4.41 21.78
C ALA A 86 16.70 4.17 21.23
N LEU A 87 16.86 3.18 20.33
CA LEU A 87 18.13 2.89 19.65
C LEU A 87 18.65 4.10 18.87
N ALA A 88 17.79 4.80 18.13
CA ALA A 88 18.20 5.95 17.34
C ALA A 88 18.68 7.13 18.22
N ILE A 89 18.08 7.31 19.38
CA ILE A 89 18.50 8.33 20.36
C ILE A 89 19.83 7.93 21.00
N GLU A 90 19.96 6.70 21.49
CA GLU A 90 21.18 6.17 22.12
C GLU A 90 22.39 6.29 21.21
N GLU A 91 22.22 5.93 19.93
CA GLU A 91 23.27 5.95 18.92
C GLU A 91 23.44 7.32 18.24
N ALA A 92 22.75 8.38 18.73
CA ALA A 92 22.78 9.73 18.17
C ALA A 92 22.64 9.76 16.64
N ILE A 93 21.66 9.01 16.12
CA ILE A 93 21.40 8.86 14.68
C ILE A 93 21.01 10.20 14.07
N THR A 94 21.55 10.51 12.89
CA THR A 94 21.28 11.74 12.13
C THR A 94 20.35 11.54 10.93
N GLY A 95 20.13 10.29 10.50
CA GLY A 95 19.22 9.97 9.40
C GLY A 95 18.89 8.49 9.33
N ILE A 96 17.78 8.17 8.70
CA ILE A 96 17.25 6.80 8.60
C ILE A 96 17.23 6.35 7.14
N LEU A 97 17.70 5.13 6.90
CA LEU A 97 17.57 4.43 5.64
C LEU A 97 16.61 3.26 5.81
N GLY A 98 15.39 3.37 5.26
CA GLY A 98 14.44 2.27 5.23
C GLY A 98 14.69 1.33 4.05
N VAL A 99 14.90 0.04 4.30
CA VAL A 99 15.20 -0.97 3.27
C VAL A 99 14.22 -2.13 3.36
N GLY A 100 13.37 -2.32 2.36
CA GLY A 100 12.47 -3.48 2.41
C GLY A 100 11.14 -3.33 1.67
N GLY A 101 10.17 -4.13 2.09
CA GLY A 101 8.78 -4.04 1.68
C GLY A 101 7.99 -3.06 2.55
N GLY A 102 6.67 -2.98 2.34
CA GLY A 102 5.79 -1.99 2.96
C GLY A 102 5.99 -1.82 4.47
N LYS A 103 5.90 -2.89 5.26
CA LYS A 103 6.03 -2.84 6.73
C LYS A 103 7.37 -2.28 7.21
N ALA A 104 8.48 -2.68 6.59
CA ALA A 104 9.80 -2.16 6.90
C ALA A 104 9.91 -0.66 6.61
N LEU A 105 9.38 -0.24 5.45
CA LEU A 105 9.39 1.16 5.02
C LEU A 105 8.47 2.02 5.87
N ASP A 106 7.29 1.52 6.25
CA ASP A 106 6.38 2.22 7.16
C ASP A 106 6.99 2.40 8.54
N THR A 107 7.66 1.37 9.07
CA THR A 107 8.39 1.47 10.33
C THR A 107 9.50 2.52 10.26
N ALA A 108 10.34 2.47 9.22
CA ALA A 108 11.45 3.41 9.04
C ALA A 108 10.96 4.86 8.90
N LYS A 109 9.91 5.10 8.10
CA LYS A 109 9.29 6.41 7.92
C LYS A 109 8.73 6.95 9.23
N LEU A 110 8.02 6.11 9.99
CA LEU A 110 7.37 6.54 11.22
C LEU A 110 8.38 6.82 12.34
N VAL A 111 9.48 6.05 12.43
CA VAL A 111 10.59 6.36 13.34
C VAL A 111 11.24 7.69 12.95
N ALA A 112 11.53 7.90 11.67
CA ALA A 112 12.10 9.16 11.17
C ALA A 112 11.19 10.36 11.45
N HIS A 113 9.88 10.22 11.20
CA HIS A 113 8.88 11.25 11.46
C HIS A 113 8.85 11.65 12.95
N ARG A 114 8.78 10.68 13.86
CA ARG A 114 8.72 10.92 15.31
C ARG A 114 9.98 11.59 15.86
N LEU A 115 11.14 11.30 15.26
CA LEU A 115 12.42 11.88 15.64
C LEU A 115 12.80 13.12 14.81
N ARG A 116 11.99 13.50 13.82
CA ARG A 116 12.24 14.59 12.86
C ARG A 116 13.57 14.44 12.13
N LEU A 117 13.91 13.19 11.77
CA LEU A 117 15.11 12.85 11.02
C LEU A 117 14.84 12.77 9.51
N PRO A 118 15.84 13.01 8.66
CA PRO A 118 15.73 12.70 7.23
C PRO A 118 15.57 11.21 7.00
N ILE A 119 14.80 10.86 5.95
CA ILE A 119 14.48 9.48 5.58
C ILE A 119 14.69 9.24 4.09
N VAL A 120 15.45 8.20 3.77
CA VAL A 120 15.56 7.65 2.41
C VAL A 120 14.94 6.26 2.40
N THR A 121 14.15 5.97 1.38
CA THR A 121 13.49 4.66 1.20
C THR A 121 14.09 3.89 0.03
N VAL A 122 14.36 2.60 0.27
CA VAL A 122 14.88 1.64 -0.70
C VAL A 122 13.94 0.44 -0.74
N PRO A 123 12.94 0.41 -1.63
CA PRO A 123 12.07 -0.75 -1.76
C PRO A 123 12.85 -1.93 -2.33
N THR A 124 12.73 -3.10 -1.69
CA THR A 124 13.27 -4.38 -2.18
C THR A 124 12.21 -5.24 -2.87
N SER A 125 10.99 -4.73 -2.96
CA SER A 125 9.87 -5.34 -3.70
C SER A 125 8.89 -4.25 -4.15
N ALA A 126 8.09 -4.54 -5.16
CA ALA A 126 7.04 -3.64 -5.65
C ALA A 126 5.65 -4.01 -5.09
N ALA A 127 5.58 -4.53 -3.86
CA ALA A 127 4.34 -5.02 -3.26
C ALA A 127 3.35 -3.92 -2.86
N THR A 128 3.80 -2.68 -2.67
CA THR A 128 3.01 -1.50 -2.30
C THR A 128 3.70 -0.22 -2.71
N CYS A 129 3.01 0.92 -2.63
CA CYS A 129 3.59 2.25 -2.83
C CYS A 129 4.19 2.87 -1.54
N ALA A 130 4.41 2.10 -0.47
CA ALA A 130 4.89 2.59 0.81
C ALA A 130 6.24 3.35 0.72
N ALA A 131 7.09 3.01 -0.25
CA ALA A 131 8.34 3.72 -0.51
C ALA A 131 8.16 5.18 -0.93
N TRP A 132 7.00 5.52 -1.50
CA TRP A 132 6.65 6.85 -1.98
C TRP A 132 5.88 7.67 -0.96
N SER A 133 4.95 7.04 -0.24
CA SER A 133 3.88 7.72 0.46
C SER A 133 4.30 8.45 1.73
N ALA A 134 3.65 9.59 2.02
CA ALA A 134 3.66 10.27 3.31
C ALA A 134 2.62 9.65 4.26
N LEU A 135 2.64 8.34 4.39
CA LEU A 135 1.74 7.55 5.21
C LEU A 135 2.46 6.33 5.74
N SER A 136 2.11 5.89 6.93
CA SER A 136 2.56 4.61 7.50
C SER A 136 1.40 3.91 8.18
N ASN A 137 1.29 2.60 7.96
CA ASN A 137 0.29 1.75 8.61
C ASN A 137 0.88 1.14 9.88
N VAL A 138 0.11 1.22 10.99
CA VAL A 138 0.45 0.63 12.28
C VAL A 138 -0.40 -0.61 12.50
N TYR A 139 0.25 -1.65 12.99
CA TYR A 139 -0.34 -2.94 13.29
C TYR A 139 -0.08 -3.31 14.75
N SER A 140 -0.94 -4.14 15.31
CA SER A 140 -0.67 -4.79 16.59
C SER A 140 0.53 -5.74 16.49
N ASP A 141 1.08 -6.15 17.63
CA ASP A 141 2.14 -7.17 17.68
C ASP A 141 1.70 -8.54 17.12
N THR A 142 0.38 -8.74 16.98
CA THR A 142 -0.21 -9.95 16.37
C THR A 142 -0.46 -9.78 14.87
N GLY A 143 -0.31 -8.57 14.31
CA GLY A 143 -0.44 -8.27 12.89
C GLY A 143 -1.82 -7.78 12.44
N ALA A 144 -2.74 -7.49 13.38
CA ALA A 144 -4.00 -6.82 13.07
C ALA A 144 -3.77 -5.34 12.78
N PHE A 145 -4.42 -4.82 11.75
CA PHE A 145 -4.38 -3.39 11.43
C PHE A 145 -5.01 -2.58 12.58
N GLU A 146 -4.33 -1.53 13.02
CA GLU A 146 -4.83 -0.63 14.06
C GLU A 146 -5.22 0.73 13.49
N ARG A 147 -4.32 1.36 12.72
CA ARG A 147 -4.55 2.68 12.13
C ARG A 147 -3.51 3.01 11.07
N ASP A 148 -3.82 3.98 10.24
CA ASP A 148 -2.82 4.71 9.45
C ASP A 148 -2.35 5.98 10.19
N VAL A 149 -1.16 6.44 9.83
CA VAL A 149 -0.57 7.68 10.35
C VAL A 149 -0.11 8.51 9.17
N VAL A 150 -0.75 9.67 9.00
CA VAL A 150 -0.33 10.66 8.01
C VAL A 150 0.96 11.31 8.51
N LEU A 151 1.97 11.39 7.65
CA LEU A 151 3.27 11.97 7.95
C LEU A 151 3.33 13.40 7.38
N ASP A 152 4.10 14.28 8.03
CA ASP A 152 4.24 15.68 7.59
C ASP A 152 4.85 15.80 6.19
N LYS A 153 5.66 14.82 5.78
CA LYS A 153 6.31 14.79 4.46
C LYS A 153 6.48 13.37 3.95
N ALA A 154 6.57 13.24 2.64
CA ALA A 154 7.08 12.02 1.99
C ALA A 154 8.60 11.89 2.21
N PRO A 155 9.22 10.74 1.89
CA PRO A 155 10.67 10.56 2.03
C PRO A 155 11.49 11.64 1.34
N ASP A 156 12.65 11.99 1.92
CA ASP A 156 13.58 12.94 1.31
C ASP A 156 14.15 12.41 -0.01
N ALA A 157 14.31 11.08 -0.12
CA ALA A 157 14.60 10.42 -1.37
C ALA A 157 14.01 9.00 -1.41
N LEU A 158 13.63 8.57 -2.62
CA LEU A 158 13.29 7.20 -2.97
C LEU A 158 14.37 6.68 -3.93
N ILE A 159 14.97 5.54 -3.62
CA ILE A 159 15.94 4.84 -4.48
C ILE A 159 15.31 3.54 -4.97
N LEU A 160 14.86 3.54 -6.21
CA LEU A 160 14.22 2.41 -6.87
C LEU A 160 15.25 1.67 -7.71
N ASP A 161 15.93 0.70 -7.11
CA ASP A 161 16.92 -0.15 -7.78
C ASP A 161 16.23 -1.41 -8.33
N TYR A 162 16.14 -1.49 -9.66
CA TYR A 162 15.46 -2.61 -10.32
C TYR A 162 16.12 -3.95 -10.06
N GLU A 163 17.46 -4.00 -9.81
CA GLU A 163 18.15 -5.25 -9.51
C GLU A 163 17.80 -5.79 -8.12
N LEU A 164 17.56 -4.91 -7.15
CA LEU A 164 17.06 -5.33 -5.84
C LEU A 164 15.64 -5.89 -5.95
N ILE A 165 14.75 -5.13 -6.62
CA ILE A 165 13.34 -5.52 -6.74
C ILE A 165 13.18 -6.82 -7.54
N ARG A 166 14.04 -7.05 -8.56
CA ARG A 166 14.01 -8.27 -9.37
C ARG A 166 14.34 -9.54 -8.58
N GLN A 167 15.06 -9.41 -7.46
CA GLN A 167 15.38 -10.53 -6.57
C GLN A 167 14.23 -10.91 -5.64
N ALA A 168 13.20 -10.07 -5.55
CA ALA A 168 12.03 -10.39 -4.75
C ALA A 168 11.21 -11.55 -5.36
N PRO A 169 10.53 -12.35 -4.54
CA PRO A 169 9.60 -13.36 -5.05
C PRO A 169 8.56 -12.73 -5.99
N PRO A 170 8.26 -13.32 -7.16
CA PRO A 170 7.27 -12.78 -8.11
C PRO A 170 5.91 -12.47 -7.48
N ARG A 171 5.49 -13.25 -6.49
CA ARG A 171 4.27 -13.04 -5.70
C ARG A 171 4.19 -11.61 -5.11
N THR A 172 5.32 -10.98 -4.80
CA THR A 172 5.33 -9.62 -4.26
C THR A 172 4.92 -8.58 -5.30
N LEU A 173 5.30 -8.75 -6.56
CA LEU A 173 4.82 -7.90 -7.67
C LEU A 173 3.34 -8.15 -7.95
N VAL A 174 2.90 -9.41 -7.93
CA VAL A 174 1.47 -9.77 -8.07
C VAL A 174 0.63 -9.07 -6.99
N ALA A 175 1.08 -9.11 -5.73
CA ALA A 175 0.43 -8.37 -4.65
C ALA A 175 0.41 -6.86 -4.90
N GLY A 176 1.52 -6.28 -5.39
CA GLY A 176 1.58 -4.86 -5.75
C GLY A 176 0.63 -4.46 -6.88
N ILE A 177 0.43 -5.33 -7.87
CA ILE A 177 -0.56 -5.14 -8.92
C ILE A 177 -1.97 -5.07 -8.28
N GLY A 178 -2.29 -5.97 -7.35
CA GLY A 178 -3.56 -5.98 -6.63
C GLY A 178 -3.79 -4.70 -5.81
N ASP A 179 -2.78 -4.27 -5.04
CA ASP A 179 -2.84 -3.03 -4.26
C ASP A 179 -3.00 -1.78 -5.15
N ALA A 180 -2.24 -1.71 -6.24
CA ALA A 180 -2.27 -0.56 -7.14
C ALA A 180 -3.59 -0.46 -7.95
N LEU A 181 -4.20 -1.57 -8.32
CA LEU A 181 -5.52 -1.60 -8.98
C LEU A 181 -6.61 -0.96 -8.11
N ALA A 182 -6.52 -1.11 -6.79
CA ALA A 182 -7.48 -0.52 -5.85
C ALA A 182 -7.58 1.01 -6.01
N LYS A 183 -6.51 1.69 -6.39
CA LYS A 183 -6.52 3.15 -6.59
C LYS A 183 -7.61 3.62 -7.56
N TRP A 184 -7.86 2.87 -8.63
CA TRP A 184 -8.95 3.19 -9.55
C TRP A 184 -10.32 2.79 -8.99
N TYR A 185 -10.46 1.55 -8.52
CA TYR A 185 -11.77 1.04 -8.12
C TYR A 185 -12.32 1.74 -6.88
N GLU A 186 -11.46 2.20 -6.01
CA GLU A 186 -11.84 2.98 -4.83
C GLU A 186 -12.06 4.46 -5.17
N SER A 187 -11.09 5.12 -5.82
CA SER A 187 -11.20 6.56 -6.11
C SER A 187 -12.30 6.90 -7.11
N SER A 188 -12.58 6.03 -8.07
CA SER A 188 -13.63 6.28 -9.07
C SER A 188 -15.04 6.31 -8.47
N VAL A 189 -15.29 5.53 -7.42
CA VAL A 189 -16.60 5.48 -6.76
C VAL A 189 -16.72 6.53 -5.66
N SER A 190 -15.67 6.80 -4.91
CA SER A 190 -15.69 7.78 -3.81
C SER A 190 -15.52 9.24 -4.27
N SER A 191 -14.77 9.44 -5.35
CA SER A 191 -14.29 10.76 -5.76
C SER A 191 -14.53 11.08 -7.24
N GLY A 192 -15.22 10.20 -7.97
CA GLY A 192 -15.47 10.36 -9.41
C GLY A 192 -16.30 11.59 -9.78
N ALA A 193 -17.10 12.13 -8.85
CA ALA A 193 -17.90 13.34 -9.00
C ALA A 193 -17.29 14.56 -8.28
N SER A 194 -16.03 14.53 -7.89
CA SER A 194 -15.36 15.65 -7.22
C SER A 194 -15.22 16.86 -8.15
N GLU A 195 -15.37 18.06 -7.56
CA GLU A 195 -15.11 19.34 -8.23
C GLU A 195 -13.69 19.88 -7.94
N ASP A 196 -12.95 19.26 -7.03
CA ASP A 196 -11.57 19.61 -6.72
C ASP A 196 -10.64 19.16 -7.85
N ALA A 197 -9.90 20.09 -8.44
CA ALA A 197 -9.02 19.85 -9.57
C ALA A 197 -7.91 18.80 -9.28
N LEU A 198 -7.36 18.76 -8.05
CA LEU A 198 -6.35 17.79 -7.66
C LEU A 198 -6.95 16.40 -7.50
N VAL A 199 -8.14 16.30 -6.93
CA VAL A 199 -8.87 15.02 -6.82
C VAL A 199 -9.27 14.50 -8.20
N ILE A 200 -9.77 15.37 -9.10
CA ILE A 200 -10.06 15.00 -10.50
C ILE A 200 -8.81 14.45 -11.16
N ALA A 201 -7.67 15.15 -11.04
CA ALA A 201 -6.41 14.70 -11.62
C ALA A 201 -5.95 13.35 -11.03
N ALA A 202 -6.09 13.15 -9.71
CA ALA A 202 -5.78 11.88 -9.05
C ALA A 202 -6.63 10.72 -9.57
N VAL A 203 -7.94 10.92 -9.72
CA VAL A 203 -8.87 9.91 -10.28
C VAL A 203 -8.49 9.55 -11.72
N GLN A 204 -8.18 10.55 -12.57
CA GLN A 204 -7.73 10.27 -13.94
C GLN A 204 -6.39 9.54 -13.97
N GLN A 205 -5.46 9.89 -13.08
CA GLN A 205 -4.19 9.19 -12.93
C GLN A 205 -4.38 7.74 -12.48
N ALA A 206 -5.34 7.48 -11.58
CA ALA A 206 -5.71 6.13 -11.16
C ALA A 206 -6.28 5.30 -12.33
N ARG A 207 -6.99 5.93 -13.26
CA ARG A 207 -7.44 5.28 -14.50
C ARG A 207 -6.27 4.86 -15.38
N VAL A 208 -5.32 5.76 -15.59
CA VAL A 208 -4.09 5.45 -16.36
C VAL A 208 -3.32 4.31 -15.69
N LEU A 209 -3.17 4.34 -14.37
CA LEU A 209 -2.54 3.28 -13.59
C LEU A 209 -3.24 1.93 -13.82
N ARG A 210 -4.56 1.87 -13.69
CA ARG A 210 -5.35 0.66 -13.96
C ARG A 210 -5.09 0.12 -15.37
N ASP A 211 -5.16 0.98 -16.38
CA ASP A 211 -5.03 0.57 -17.79
C ASP A 211 -3.63 0.01 -18.07
N LEU A 212 -2.56 0.62 -17.51
CA LEU A 212 -1.20 0.08 -17.58
C LEU A 212 -1.10 -1.31 -16.93
N LEU A 213 -1.71 -1.50 -15.76
CA LEU A 213 -1.68 -2.79 -15.07
C LEU A 213 -2.48 -3.87 -15.80
N LEU A 214 -3.67 -3.53 -16.31
CA LEU A 214 -4.48 -4.47 -17.09
C LEU A 214 -3.76 -4.96 -18.36
N GLN A 215 -3.01 -4.07 -19.01
CA GLN A 215 -2.31 -4.39 -20.27
C GLN A 215 -0.92 -5.01 -20.04
N GLY A 216 -0.19 -4.58 -19.00
CA GLY A 216 1.21 -4.91 -18.84
C GLY A 216 1.52 -6.05 -17.86
N SER A 217 0.59 -6.40 -16.95
CA SER A 217 0.92 -7.30 -15.82
C SER A 217 1.36 -8.70 -16.26
N LEU A 218 0.68 -9.29 -17.23
CA LEU A 218 1.04 -10.65 -17.70
C LEU A 218 2.43 -10.67 -18.34
N ALA A 219 2.71 -9.74 -19.25
CA ALA A 219 4.03 -9.60 -19.87
C ALA A 219 5.14 -9.31 -18.86
N ALA A 220 4.84 -8.48 -17.84
CA ALA A 220 5.78 -8.17 -16.77
C ALA A 220 6.18 -9.42 -15.96
N LEU A 221 5.22 -10.30 -15.67
CA LEU A 221 5.48 -11.53 -14.92
C LEU A 221 6.21 -12.58 -15.76
N GLN A 222 6.04 -12.56 -17.07
CA GLN A 222 6.75 -13.46 -18.00
C GLN A 222 8.21 -13.07 -18.21
N GLU A 223 8.55 -11.77 -18.15
CA GLU A 223 9.92 -11.26 -18.39
C GLU A 223 10.38 -10.32 -17.25
N PRO A 224 10.77 -10.88 -16.08
CA PRO A 224 11.31 -10.08 -14.98
C PRO A 224 12.57 -9.30 -15.37
N GLY A 225 12.54 -7.97 -15.19
CA GLY A 225 13.60 -7.05 -15.62
C GLY A 225 13.42 -6.47 -17.02
N GLY A 226 12.47 -6.99 -17.81
CA GLY A 226 12.09 -6.46 -19.13
C GLY A 226 11.40 -5.11 -19.07
N VAL A 227 11.03 -4.57 -20.22
CA VAL A 227 10.39 -3.23 -20.33
C VAL A 227 9.05 -3.21 -19.61
N ALA A 228 8.18 -4.19 -19.86
CA ALA A 228 6.86 -4.27 -19.23
C ALA A 228 6.99 -4.44 -17.71
N TRP A 229 7.96 -5.22 -17.24
CA TRP A 229 8.20 -5.41 -15.81
C TRP A 229 8.58 -4.10 -15.12
N LYS A 230 9.48 -3.30 -15.71
CA LYS A 230 9.85 -1.98 -15.16
C LYS A 230 8.66 -1.03 -15.13
N GLN A 231 7.85 -1.00 -16.18
CA GLN A 231 6.63 -0.18 -16.22
C GLN A 231 5.64 -0.57 -15.12
N VAL A 232 5.44 -1.87 -14.87
CA VAL A 232 4.54 -2.34 -13.81
C VAL A 232 5.12 -2.05 -12.42
N VAL A 233 6.44 -2.21 -12.22
CA VAL A 233 7.11 -1.81 -10.96
C VAL A 233 6.94 -0.30 -10.70
N ASP A 234 7.21 0.54 -11.70
CA ASP A 234 7.03 2.00 -11.59
C ASP A 234 5.55 2.35 -11.34
N ALA A 235 4.62 1.63 -11.96
CA ALA A 235 3.19 1.81 -11.73
C ALA A 235 2.81 1.49 -10.28
N CYS A 236 3.24 0.35 -9.74
CA CYS A 236 2.92 -0.07 -8.37
C CYS A 236 3.54 0.83 -7.30
N ILE A 237 4.72 1.41 -7.53
CA ILE A 237 5.41 2.24 -6.54
C ILE A 237 5.14 3.73 -6.78
N CYS A 238 5.44 4.23 -7.98
CA CYS A 238 5.42 5.67 -8.25
C CYS A 238 4.02 6.16 -8.58
N LEU A 239 3.34 5.57 -9.58
CA LEU A 239 2.02 6.06 -9.99
C LEU A 239 0.97 5.87 -8.89
N ALA A 240 0.97 4.72 -8.21
CA ALA A 240 0.08 4.50 -7.07
C ALA A 240 0.35 5.50 -5.93
N GLY A 241 1.62 5.83 -5.69
CA GLY A 241 2.03 6.85 -4.74
C GLY A 241 1.56 8.26 -5.12
N ILE A 242 1.66 8.63 -6.40
CA ILE A 242 1.17 9.91 -6.93
C ILE A 242 -0.34 10.04 -6.72
N VAL A 243 -1.12 9.01 -7.05
CA VAL A 243 -2.58 9.02 -6.85
C VAL A 243 -2.92 9.30 -5.38
N GLY A 244 -2.30 8.58 -4.44
CA GLY A 244 -2.52 8.77 -3.01
C GLY A 244 -2.06 10.13 -2.49
N GLY A 245 -0.96 10.69 -3.04
CA GLY A 245 -0.45 12.01 -2.68
C GLY A 245 -1.36 13.14 -3.16
N MET A 246 -1.86 13.07 -4.40
CA MET A 246 -2.74 14.10 -4.98
C MET A 246 -4.16 14.05 -4.45
N GLY A 247 -4.73 12.84 -4.31
CA GLY A 247 -6.14 12.67 -3.97
C GLY A 247 -6.42 12.53 -2.48
N GLY A 248 -5.38 12.42 -1.65
CA GLY A 248 -5.53 12.25 -0.20
C GLY A 248 -6.28 10.96 0.19
N ALA A 249 -6.93 10.97 1.36
CA ALA A 249 -7.64 9.80 1.91
C ALA A 249 -8.72 9.28 0.96
N LYS A 250 -9.53 10.19 0.37
CA LYS A 250 -10.65 9.84 -0.53
C LYS A 250 -10.23 9.03 -1.77
N CYS A 251 -8.99 9.19 -2.25
CA CYS A 251 -8.47 8.48 -3.40
C CYS A 251 -7.57 7.29 -3.02
N ARG A 252 -7.37 7.02 -1.73
CA ARG A 252 -6.47 5.96 -1.26
C ARG A 252 -7.20 4.70 -0.86
N THR A 253 -8.28 4.86 -0.10
CA THR A 253 -8.91 3.78 0.65
C THR A 253 -10.42 3.95 0.70
N VAL A 254 -11.17 2.87 0.38
CA VAL A 254 -12.61 2.76 0.50
C VAL A 254 -12.94 1.33 0.98
N ALA A 255 -13.77 0.59 0.28
CA ALA A 255 -14.20 -0.74 0.71
C ALA A 255 -13.12 -1.82 0.51
N ALA A 256 -12.28 -1.74 -0.53
CA ALA A 256 -11.25 -2.74 -0.75
C ALA A 256 -10.22 -2.76 0.39
N HIS A 257 -9.78 -1.60 0.85
CA HIS A 257 -8.89 -1.50 2.00
C HIS A 257 -9.60 -1.76 3.33
N ALA A 258 -10.87 -1.36 3.49
CA ALA A 258 -11.65 -1.71 4.68
C ALA A 258 -11.79 -3.24 4.84
N VAL A 259 -12.04 -3.96 3.75
CA VAL A 259 -12.03 -5.44 3.73
C VAL A 259 -10.67 -5.98 4.13
N HIS A 260 -9.56 -5.47 3.55
CA HIS A 260 -8.22 -5.84 3.96
C HIS A 260 -8.05 -5.67 5.48
N ASN A 261 -8.41 -4.51 6.02
CA ASN A 261 -8.26 -4.19 7.44
C ASN A 261 -9.05 -5.19 8.31
N GLY A 262 -10.32 -5.44 7.99
CA GLY A 262 -11.14 -6.44 8.67
C GLY A 262 -10.53 -7.85 8.64
N LEU A 263 -10.03 -8.28 7.49
CA LEU A 263 -9.39 -9.59 7.34
C LEU A 263 -8.11 -9.73 8.16
N THR A 264 -7.39 -8.65 8.49
CA THR A 264 -6.17 -8.72 9.32
C THR A 264 -6.46 -9.12 10.77
N HIS A 265 -7.70 -8.98 11.24
CA HIS A 265 -8.13 -9.39 12.58
C HIS A 265 -8.42 -10.88 12.70
N LEU A 266 -8.43 -11.63 11.58
CA LEU A 266 -8.62 -13.08 11.59
C LEU A 266 -7.31 -13.82 11.89
N LEU A 267 -7.39 -14.92 12.60
CA LEU A 267 -6.23 -15.76 12.89
C LEU A 267 -5.61 -16.33 11.60
N GLY A 268 -4.29 -16.40 11.54
CA GLY A 268 -3.57 -17.02 10.43
C GLY A 268 -3.32 -16.11 9.21
N GLN A 269 -3.70 -14.84 9.27
CA GLN A 269 -3.62 -13.93 8.11
C GLN A 269 -2.20 -13.49 7.68
N ARG A 270 -1.17 -13.88 8.42
CA ARG A 270 0.24 -13.60 8.03
C ARG A 270 0.70 -14.35 6.77
N ALA A 271 -0.01 -15.40 6.35
CA ALA A 271 0.32 -16.17 5.15
C ALA A 271 0.03 -15.41 3.84
N THR A 272 -0.87 -14.41 3.88
CA THR A 272 -1.28 -13.62 2.72
C THR A 272 -0.68 -12.21 2.77
N LEU A 273 -0.30 -11.70 1.59
CA LEU A 273 0.25 -10.36 1.45
C LEU A 273 -0.86 -9.30 1.52
N HIS A 274 -0.48 -8.05 1.84
CA HIS A 274 -1.38 -6.89 1.87
C HIS A 274 -2.19 -6.79 0.57
N GLY A 275 -1.50 -6.68 -0.57
CA GLY A 275 -2.13 -6.48 -1.86
C GLY A 275 -2.98 -7.65 -2.35
N GLU A 276 -2.76 -8.87 -1.87
CA GLU A 276 -3.65 -10.01 -2.13
C GLU A 276 -5.01 -9.83 -1.44
N LYS A 277 -5.00 -9.38 -0.18
CA LYS A 277 -6.25 -9.06 0.54
C LYS A 277 -6.96 -7.84 -0.05
N VAL A 278 -6.20 -6.82 -0.48
CA VAL A 278 -6.76 -5.65 -1.16
C VAL A 278 -7.38 -6.04 -2.51
N ALA A 279 -6.71 -6.88 -3.30
CA ALA A 279 -7.24 -7.38 -4.57
C ALA A 279 -8.58 -8.14 -4.39
N PHE A 280 -8.64 -9.02 -3.39
CA PHE A 280 -9.90 -9.66 -3.01
C PHE A 280 -10.94 -8.64 -2.56
N GLY A 281 -10.52 -7.62 -1.80
CA GLY A 281 -11.37 -6.50 -1.37
C GLY A 281 -11.97 -5.72 -2.54
N ILE A 282 -11.24 -5.54 -3.66
CA ILE A 282 -11.81 -4.93 -4.89
C ILE A 282 -12.97 -5.77 -5.41
N LEU A 283 -12.83 -7.09 -5.48
CA LEU A 283 -13.92 -7.96 -5.92
C LEU A 283 -15.12 -7.88 -4.98
N ALA A 284 -14.88 -7.82 -3.67
CA ALA A 284 -15.94 -7.66 -2.66
C ALA A 284 -16.64 -6.29 -2.80
N GLN A 285 -15.89 -5.20 -3.02
CA GLN A 285 -16.46 -3.87 -3.28
C GLN A 285 -17.35 -3.87 -4.52
N LEU A 286 -16.86 -4.35 -5.64
CA LEU A 286 -17.64 -4.44 -6.88
C LEU A 286 -18.89 -5.31 -6.69
N ARG A 287 -18.77 -6.38 -5.89
CA ARG A 287 -19.93 -7.21 -5.55
C ARG A 287 -20.96 -6.47 -4.68
N LEU A 288 -20.54 -5.63 -3.75
CA LEU A 288 -21.44 -4.74 -3.01
C LEU A 288 -22.19 -3.78 -3.95
N GLU A 289 -21.50 -3.16 -4.91
CA GLU A 289 -22.11 -2.28 -5.90
C GLU A 289 -23.13 -3.03 -6.77
N GLU A 290 -22.87 -4.29 -7.12
CA GLU A 290 -23.84 -5.15 -7.80
C GLU A 290 -25.08 -5.43 -6.94
N ILE A 291 -24.88 -5.86 -5.69
CA ILE A 291 -25.95 -6.30 -4.80
C ILE A 291 -26.81 -5.12 -4.35
N LEU A 292 -26.19 -4.01 -3.93
CA LEU A 292 -26.87 -2.89 -3.29
C LEU A 292 -27.35 -1.83 -4.28
N GLN A 293 -26.70 -1.69 -5.46
CA GLN A 293 -27.00 -0.68 -6.45
C GLN A 293 -27.47 -1.25 -7.79
N GLY A 294 -27.43 -2.55 -7.99
CA GLY A 294 -27.74 -3.17 -9.28
C GLY A 294 -26.79 -2.79 -10.41
N SER A 295 -25.53 -2.42 -10.08
CA SER A 295 -24.57 -1.84 -11.00
C SER A 295 -24.07 -2.85 -12.03
N GLN A 296 -24.50 -2.71 -13.29
CA GLN A 296 -24.00 -3.51 -14.40
C GLN A 296 -22.54 -3.19 -14.74
N LEU A 297 -22.09 -1.97 -14.47
CA LEU A 297 -20.70 -1.58 -14.65
C LEU A 297 -19.79 -2.31 -13.65
N ALA A 298 -20.22 -2.43 -12.39
CA ALA A 298 -19.49 -3.19 -11.39
C ALA A 298 -19.40 -4.68 -11.74
N LEU A 299 -20.50 -5.29 -12.23
CA LEU A 299 -20.50 -6.65 -12.72
C LEU A 299 -19.50 -6.86 -13.88
N ALA A 300 -19.51 -5.97 -14.87
CA ALA A 300 -18.57 -6.04 -16.00
C ALA A 300 -17.12 -5.87 -15.55
N ALA A 301 -16.85 -4.90 -14.67
CA ALA A 301 -15.52 -4.64 -14.11
C ALA A 301 -15.01 -5.84 -13.29
N ARG A 302 -15.86 -6.44 -12.42
CA ARG A 302 -15.51 -7.62 -11.64
C ARG A 302 -15.21 -8.82 -12.54
N THR A 303 -16.01 -9.04 -13.58
CA THR A 303 -15.79 -10.13 -14.56
C THR A 303 -14.44 -9.96 -15.26
N GLN A 304 -14.11 -8.76 -15.71
CA GLN A 304 -12.81 -8.45 -16.32
C GLN A 304 -11.64 -8.68 -15.34
N LEU A 305 -11.78 -8.23 -14.10
CA LEU A 305 -10.74 -8.42 -13.09
C LEU A 305 -10.53 -9.89 -12.73
N MET A 306 -11.59 -10.68 -12.63
CA MET A 306 -11.49 -12.12 -12.36
C MET A 306 -10.67 -12.84 -13.43
N GLU A 307 -10.77 -12.41 -14.69
CA GLU A 307 -9.96 -12.97 -15.78
C GLU A 307 -8.48 -12.61 -15.61
N LEU A 308 -8.15 -11.35 -15.34
CA LEU A 308 -6.78 -10.93 -15.02
C LEU A 308 -6.24 -11.67 -13.80
N TYR A 309 -7.04 -11.77 -12.72
CA TYR A 309 -6.61 -12.41 -11.47
C TYR A 309 -6.24 -13.87 -11.66
N ARG A 310 -7.01 -14.63 -12.47
CA ARG A 310 -6.64 -16.00 -12.84
C ARG A 310 -5.30 -16.08 -13.56
N GLN A 311 -5.04 -15.13 -14.45
CA GLN A 311 -3.80 -15.12 -15.25
C GLN A 311 -2.58 -14.75 -14.45
N VAL A 312 -2.70 -13.81 -13.49
CA VAL A 312 -1.54 -13.32 -12.70
C VAL A 312 -1.40 -13.99 -11.33
N GLY A 313 -2.40 -14.78 -10.89
CA GLY A 313 -2.37 -15.49 -9.61
C GLY A 313 -2.85 -14.64 -8.43
N LEU A 314 -3.75 -13.66 -8.63
CA LEU A 314 -4.42 -12.93 -7.56
C LEU A 314 -5.65 -13.73 -7.05
N PRO A 315 -6.04 -13.58 -5.77
CA PRO A 315 -7.12 -14.33 -5.18
C PRO A 315 -8.50 -13.92 -5.72
N LEU A 316 -9.34 -14.90 -6.00
CA LEU A 316 -10.71 -14.72 -6.48
C LEU A 316 -11.74 -14.87 -5.35
N ASN A 317 -11.42 -15.68 -4.33
CA ASN A 317 -12.32 -16.05 -3.27
C ASN A 317 -11.56 -16.31 -1.95
N LEU A 318 -12.28 -16.59 -0.87
CA LEU A 318 -11.73 -16.85 0.44
C LEU A 318 -10.81 -18.08 0.51
N ARG A 319 -10.98 -19.07 -0.38
CA ARG A 319 -10.09 -20.24 -0.44
C ARG A 319 -8.70 -19.84 -0.90
N ASP A 320 -8.61 -18.95 -1.88
CA ASP A 320 -7.33 -18.47 -2.41
C ASP A 320 -6.57 -17.63 -1.36
N LEU A 321 -7.29 -17.05 -0.39
CA LEU A 321 -6.73 -16.40 0.79
C LEU A 321 -6.46 -17.35 1.97
N HIS A 322 -6.59 -18.65 1.77
CA HIS A 322 -6.47 -19.67 2.84
C HIS A 322 -7.50 -19.53 3.97
N LEU A 323 -8.67 -18.95 3.69
CA LEU A 323 -9.75 -18.67 4.64
C LEU A 323 -10.97 -19.60 4.49
N ALA A 324 -10.90 -20.63 3.65
CA ALA A 324 -12.01 -21.54 3.42
C ALA A 324 -12.48 -22.34 4.67
N HIS A 325 -11.65 -22.37 5.69
CA HIS A 325 -11.95 -23.05 6.95
C HIS A 325 -12.79 -22.21 7.93
N LEU A 326 -12.94 -20.90 7.67
CA LEU A 326 -13.66 -19.98 8.54
C LEU A 326 -15.17 -20.10 8.34
N GLY A 327 -15.90 -20.09 9.45
CA GLY A 327 -17.35 -20.05 9.47
C GLY A 327 -17.91 -18.63 9.25
N SER A 328 -19.24 -18.56 9.04
CA SER A 328 -19.93 -17.28 8.83
C SER A 328 -19.78 -16.32 10.02
N ALA A 329 -19.65 -16.82 11.24
CA ALA A 329 -19.49 -15.98 12.43
C ALA A 329 -18.14 -15.24 12.43
N GLU A 330 -17.05 -15.92 12.08
CA GLU A 330 -15.72 -15.33 12.00
C GLU A 330 -15.62 -14.31 10.85
N LEU A 331 -16.19 -14.64 9.70
CA LEU A 331 -16.28 -13.72 8.56
C LEU A 331 -17.14 -12.49 8.87
N LEU A 332 -18.23 -12.67 9.63
CA LEU A 332 -19.05 -11.56 10.11
C LEU A 332 -18.26 -10.64 11.04
N GLN A 333 -17.41 -11.19 11.92
CA GLN A 333 -16.53 -10.40 12.77
C GLN A 333 -15.58 -9.53 11.92
N ALA A 334 -14.96 -10.08 10.87
CA ALA A 334 -14.14 -9.30 9.96
C ALA A 334 -14.96 -8.21 9.23
N ALA A 335 -16.20 -8.52 8.82
CA ALA A 335 -17.10 -7.55 8.21
C ALA A 335 -17.50 -6.45 9.20
N GLN A 336 -17.72 -6.77 10.48
CA GLN A 336 -18.00 -5.79 11.53
C GLN A 336 -16.83 -4.82 11.74
N VAL A 337 -15.59 -5.33 11.76
CA VAL A 337 -14.38 -4.48 11.82
C VAL A 337 -14.30 -3.58 10.59
N ALA A 338 -14.51 -4.12 9.38
CA ALA A 338 -14.50 -3.35 8.14
C ALA A 338 -15.59 -2.28 8.07
N CYS A 339 -16.68 -2.42 8.82
CA CYS A 339 -17.82 -1.50 8.87
C CYS A 339 -17.85 -0.64 10.16
N GLN A 340 -16.76 -0.55 10.92
CA GLN A 340 -16.69 0.36 12.09
C GLN A 340 -16.92 1.81 11.68
N ALA A 341 -17.37 2.65 12.62
CA ALA A 341 -17.84 4.01 12.34
C ALA A 341 -16.76 4.92 11.68
N ASP A 342 -15.50 4.66 11.95
CA ASP A 342 -14.34 5.39 11.40
C ASP A 342 -13.70 4.70 10.17
N SER A 343 -14.34 3.65 9.65
CA SER A 343 -13.81 2.90 8.51
C SER A 343 -14.03 3.61 7.18
N ASP A 344 -13.04 3.49 6.30
CA ASP A 344 -13.07 4.03 4.93
C ASP A 344 -14.19 3.45 4.05
N ILE A 345 -14.84 2.34 4.43
CA ILE A 345 -15.99 1.79 3.70
C ILE A 345 -17.12 2.80 3.55
N HIS A 346 -17.21 3.74 4.49
CA HIS A 346 -18.21 4.81 4.48
C HIS A 346 -17.94 5.92 3.47
N HIS A 347 -16.83 5.85 2.74
CA HIS A 347 -16.60 6.68 1.54
C HIS A 347 -17.38 6.16 0.32
N LEU A 348 -18.01 4.98 0.38
CA LEU A 348 -18.97 4.55 -0.65
C LEU A 348 -20.20 5.48 -0.66
N PRO A 349 -20.78 5.77 -1.84
CA PRO A 349 -21.94 6.66 -1.96
C PRO A 349 -23.26 6.00 -1.51
N PHE A 350 -23.19 4.86 -0.84
CA PHE A 350 -24.31 4.11 -0.29
C PHE A 350 -23.92 3.41 1.03
N PRO A 351 -24.85 3.19 1.95
CA PRO A 351 -24.57 2.54 3.22
C PRO A 351 -24.28 1.04 3.02
N VAL A 352 -23.36 0.52 3.81
CA VAL A 352 -22.99 -0.90 3.83
C VAL A 352 -23.16 -1.43 5.24
N SER A 353 -23.94 -2.50 5.42
CA SER A 353 -23.99 -3.24 6.68
C SER A 353 -22.98 -4.40 6.71
N PRO A 354 -22.56 -4.87 7.90
CA PRO A 354 -21.72 -6.05 8.03
C PRO A 354 -22.30 -7.29 7.34
N GLU A 355 -23.63 -7.46 7.37
CA GLU A 355 -24.32 -8.59 6.75
C GLU A 355 -24.25 -8.49 5.21
N ALA A 356 -24.44 -7.31 4.64
CA ALA A 356 -24.28 -7.08 3.21
C ALA A 356 -22.83 -7.34 2.77
N LEU A 357 -21.87 -6.88 3.56
CA LEU A 357 -20.46 -7.17 3.30
C LEU A 357 -20.15 -8.66 3.40
N LEU A 358 -20.68 -9.39 4.38
CA LEU A 358 -20.52 -10.84 4.49
C LEU A 358 -21.02 -11.57 3.23
N VAL A 359 -22.18 -11.17 2.70
CA VAL A 359 -22.70 -11.71 1.43
C VAL A 359 -21.72 -11.44 0.29
N ALA A 360 -21.21 -10.23 0.19
CA ALA A 360 -20.24 -9.87 -0.84
C ALA A 360 -18.93 -10.69 -0.71
N LEU A 361 -18.38 -10.84 0.50
CA LEU A 361 -17.17 -11.64 0.76
C LEU A 361 -17.31 -13.11 0.36
N THR A 362 -18.49 -13.68 0.54
CA THR A 362 -18.75 -15.11 0.26
C THR A 362 -19.18 -15.38 -1.18
N THR A 363 -19.40 -14.34 -1.98
CA THR A 363 -19.92 -14.46 -3.36
C THR A 363 -19.09 -13.72 -4.41
N THR A 364 -17.82 -13.42 -4.12
CA THR A 364 -16.92 -12.67 -5.02
C THR A 364 -16.71 -13.33 -6.37
N ASP A 365 -16.70 -14.67 -6.44
CA ASP A 365 -16.43 -15.46 -7.64
C ASP A 365 -17.70 -15.98 -8.35
N LEU A 366 -18.90 -15.68 -7.84
CA LEU A 366 -20.15 -16.09 -8.47
C LEU A 366 -20.45 -15.20 -9.70
N THR A 367 -20.63 -15.86 -10.85
CA THR A 367 -21.09 -15.23 -12.10
C THR A 367 -22.60 -15.45 -12.23
N GLY A 368 -23.41 -14.39 -12.22
CA GLY A 368 -24.87 -14.47 -12.43
C GLY A 368 -25.69 -13.75 -11.34
N ALA A 369 -27.02 -13.65 -11.59
CA ALA A 369 -27.93 -12.92 -10.71
C ALA A 369 -27.87 -13.44 -9.26
N THR A 370 -27.86 -12.50 -8.33
CA THR A 370 -27.89 -12.72 -6.89
C THR A 370 -29.00 -13.71 -6.51
N PRO A 371 -28.75 -14.70 -5.62
CA PRO A 371 -29.84 -15.37 -4.94
C PRO A 371 -30.71 -14.30 -4.27
N ALA A 372 -32.02 -14.39 -4.45
CA ALA A 372 -32.97 -13.48 -3.84
C ALA A 372 -32.63 -13.33 -2.33
N THR A 373 -32.51 -12.10 -1.87
CA THR A 373 -32.29 -11.77 -0.45
C THR A 373 -33.20 -12.62 0.40
N PRO A 374 -32.69 -13.35 1.43
CA PRO A 374 -33.58 -13.97 2.39
C PRO A 374 -34.40 -12.85 3.02
N LYS A 375 -35.72 -12.91 2.89
CA LYS A 375 -36.61 -12.03 3.65
C LYS A 375 -36.37 -12.38 5.12
N LEU A 376 -35.80 -11.41 5.88
CA LEU A 376 -35.74 -11.42 7.32
C LEU A 376 -37.16 -11.28 7.90
#